data_93f08fef9ae0250c279ede46cc371037
#
_entry.id   93f08fef9ae0250c279ede46cc371037
#
_cell.length_a   1.000
_cell.length_b   1.000
_cell.length_c   1.000
_cell.angle_alpha   90.00
_cell.angle_beta   90.00
_cell.angle_gamma   90.00
#
_symmetry.space_group_name_H-M   'P 1'
#
loop_
_entity.id
_entity.type
_entity.pdbx_description
1 polymer ?
#
loop_
_entity_poly.entity_id
_entity_poly.type
_entity_poly.pdbx_seq_one_letter_code
_entity_poly.pdbx_strand_id
1 'polypeptide(L)'
;EDYRAQCNAEYVKFLERAWKEYKVLPSIPRPKDEVVPPTIMPRQDKNKKQAKEILIENVVSPILSLPQPKPISPIYENDKVEEKNFSFSYMGTTCEVRLPKDLNIRMSGCESCMIATIWKQLATNAMDNTIRDFLALRLKMQLCDWAYLNLIDTFAKAFCGHGNEAVIMAAFIYSQSGYKMRLGRDCEKLYLLYGSKHGIYEKGYIVIEGINYYPLDDKVERMEISDFSFPQEQSMSLYIENAQKFTIRPSAIRKLASEQYHDVAIDSQVNLNLIQFYNTYPSSEVNGNFMTCWKMYADTPMDESVSQMLYPDIKNKIEGLSDVQAVNQILNWVQTAFQYEYDDKVWGHDRAFFAEETLYYPYCDCEDRAILFTRLVRDLLGLKCILVYYPGHL
;
A
#
# COMPACT_ATOMS: atom_id res chain seq x y z
N GLU A 1 -33.56 -7.83 -14.59
CA GLU A 1 -32.72 -6.62 -14.81
C GLU A 1 -31.44 -6.74 -14.00
N ASP A 2 -30.32 -6.43 -14.62
CA ASP A 2 -29.01 -6.46 -13.96
C ASP A 2 -28.99 -5.38 -12.87
N TYR A 3 -28.88 -5.80 -11.61
CA TYR A 3 -28.87 -4.91 -10.44
C TYR A 3 -27.75 -3.87 -10.51
N ARG A 4 -26.58 -4.24 -11.05
CA ARG A 4 -25.46 -3.33 -11.27
C ARG A 4 -25.81 -2.25 -12.30
N ALA A 5 -26.50 -2.57 -13.38
CA ALA A 5 -26.96 -1.61 -14.36
C ALA A 5 -27.95 -0.62 -13.74
N GLN A 6 -28.83 -1.08 -12.86
CA GLN A 6 -29.74 -0.20 -12.11
C GLN A 6 -28.96 0.76 -11.21
N CYS A 7 -27.99 0.29 -10.40
CA CYS A 7 -27.16 1.13 -9.53
C CYS A 7 -26.38 2.18 -10.34
N ASN A 8 -25.81 1.80 -11.49
CA ASN A 8 -25.12 2.74 -12.36
C ASN A 8 -26.07 3.77 -12.98
N ALA A 9 -27.29 3.40 -13.36
CA ALA A 9 -28.30 4.33 -13.86
C ALA A 9 -28.74 5.34 -12.78
N GLU A 10 -28.84 4.92 -11.53
CA GLU A 10 -29.10 5.81 -10.39
C GLU A 10 -27.91 6.77 -10.17
N TYR A 11 -26.69 6.27 -10.25
CA TYR A 11 -25.50 7.12 -10.13
C TYR A 11 -25.40 8.15 -11.26
N VAL A 12 -25.71 7.81 -12.50
CA VAL A 12 -25.77 8.77 -13.62
C VAL A 12 -26.75 9.90 -13.31
N LYS A 13 -27.95 9.60 -12.84
CA LYS A 13 -28.94 10.61 -12.44
C LYS A 13 -28.42 11.50 -11.29
N PHE A 14 -27.66 10.91 -10.38
CA PHE A 14 -27.06 11.64 -9.29
C PHE A 14 -25.93 12.56 -9.76
N LEU A 15 -25.07 12.11 -10.66
CA LEU A 15 -24.01 12.92 -11.27
C LEU A 15 -24.54 14.15 -11.98
N GLU A 16 -25.73 14.08 -12.59
CA GLU A 16 -26.36 15.22 -13.29
C GLU A 16 -26.81 16.34 -12.34
N ARG A 17 -27.09 16.03 -11.05
CA ARG A 17 -27.84 16.94 -10.18
C ARG A 17 -27.23 17.23 -8.82
N ALA A 18 -26.42 16.34 -8.27
CA ALA A 18 -26.06 16.33 -6.86
C ALA A 18 -24.54 16.45 -6.64
N TRP A 19 -24.04 17.65 -6.76
CA TRP A 19 -22.68 17.98 -6.35
C TRP A 19 -22.74 18.92 -5.17
N LYS A 20 -21.93 18.63 -4.13
CA LYS A 20 -21.87 19.43 -2.90
C LYS A 20 -20.46 19.94 -2.70
N GLU A 21 -20.34 21.19 -2.27
CA GLU A 21 -19.04 21.76 -1.91
C GLU A 21 -18.52 21.16 -0.59
N TYR A 22 -17.27 20.72 -0.62
CA TYR A 22 -16.55 20.25 0.54
C TYR A 22 -15.23 21.01 0.69
N LYS A 23 -14.90 21.32 1.94
CA LYS A 23 -13.57 21.83 2.30
C LYS A 23 -12.67 20.64 2.59
N VAL A 24 -11.51 20.62 1.98
CA VAL A 24 -10.48 19.62 2.29
C VAL A 24 -9.90 19.95 3.68
N LEU A 25 -9.90 18.97 4.55
CA LEU A 25 -9.29 19.09 5.87
C LEU A 25 -7.76 19.03 5.74
N PRO A 26 -7.03 19.72 6.63
CA PRO A 26 -5.58 19.66 6.63
C PRO A 26 -5.08 18.24 6.85
N SER A 27 -3.92 17.94 6.30
CA SER A 27 -3.29 16.64 6.44
C SER A 27 -2.97 16.33 7.90
N ILE A 28 -3.01 15.03 8.25
CA ILE A 28 -2.49 14.52 9.50
C ILE A 28 -0.97 14.62 9.43
N PRO A 29 -0.30 15.34 10.36
CA PRO A 29 1.16 15.41 10.38
C PRO A 29 1.74 14.04 10.74
N ARG A 30 2.92 13.73 10.21
CA ARG A 30 3.67 12.56 10.69
C ARG A 30 4.04 12.74 12.16
N PRO A 31 4.15 11.65 12.94
CA PRO A 31 4.79 11.69 14.24
C PRO A 31 6.18 12.29 14.10
N LYS A 32 6.62 13.04 15.11
CA LYS A 32 8.00 13.52 15.19
C LYS A 32 8.74 12.59 16.12
N ASP A 33 9.81 11.99 15.61
CA ASP A 33 10.71 11.23 16.45
C ASP A 33 11.47 12.15 17.40
N GLU A 34 11.62 11.70 18.65
CA GLU A 34 12.62 12.27 19.53
C GLU A 34 13.97 11.71 19.10
N VAL A 35 14.95 12.58 18.83
CA VAL A 35 16.31 12.18 18.48
C VAL A 35 16.94 11.47 19.68
N VAL A 36 16.97 10.15 19.65
CA VAL A 36 17.64 9.33 20.67
C VAL A 36 18.97 8.87 20.09
N PRO A 37 20.09 9.07 20.79
CA PRO A 37 21.39 8.60 20.32
C PRO A 37 21.34 7.10 20.01
N PRO A 38 21.96 6.63 18.91
CA PRO A 38 22.00 5.23 18.56
C PRO A 38 22.53 4.43 19.75
N THR A 39 21.79 3.38 20.14
CA THR A 39 22.19 2.54 21.24
C THR A 39 23.47 1.82 20.86
N ILE A 40 24.60 2.29 21.38
CA ILE A 40 25.84 1.53 21.34
C ILE A 40 25.54 0.20 22.04
N MET A 41 25.82 -0.93 21.39
CA MET A 41 25.62 -2.27 21.95
C MET A 41 25.98 -2.28 23.43
N PRO A 42 25.10 -2.77 24.33
CA PRO A 42 25.43 -2.83 25.73
C PRO A 42 26.73 -3.62 25.86
N ARG A 43 27.80 -2.97 26.31
CA ARG A 43 28.99 -3.69 26.74
C ARG A 43 28.48 -4.73 27.73
N GLN A 44 28.86 -5.98 27.58
CA GLN A 44 28.50 -7.04 28.53
C GLN A 44 28.73 -6.54 29.94
N ASP A 45 27.66 -6.06 30.57
CA ASP A 45 27.74 -5.52 31.92
C ASP A 45 27.97 -6.71 32.84
N LYS A 46 29.16 -6.85 33.35
CA LYS A 46 29.50 -7.92 34.29
C LYS A 46 28.69 -7.85 35.59
N ASN A 47 27.97 -6.75 35.79
CA ASN A 47 27.01 -6.56 36.87
C ASN A 47 25.60 -6.79 36.34
N LYS A 48 25.11 -8.04 36.45
CA LYS A 48 23.71 -8.38 36.23
C LYS A 48 22.81 -7.62 37.21
N LYS A 49 22.44 -6.39 36.86
CA LYS A 49 21.25 -5.77 37.47
C LYS A 49 20.05 -6.57 36.94
N GLN A 50 19.23 -7.07 37.85
CA GLN A 50 17.95 -7.67 37.49
C GLN A 50 17.21 -6.70 36.55
N ALA A 51 16.81 -7.18 35.37
CA ALA A 51 15.98 -6.41 34.48
C ALA A 51 14.72 -6.01 35.25
N LYS A 52 14.40 -4.71 35.25
CA LYS A 52 13.12 -4.26 35.80
C LYS A 52 12.01 -4.84 34.94
N GLU A 53 11.02 -5.43 35.60
CA GLU A 53 9.81 -5.86 34.93
C GLU A 53 9.11 -4.64 34.30
N ILE A 54 8.91 -4.65 33.00
CA ILE A 54 8.21 -3.60 32.27
C ILE A 54 6.77 -4.06 32.14
N LEU A 55 5.85 -3.31 32.76
CA LEU A 55 4.41 -3.52 32.54
C LEU A 55 4.07 -3.05 31.13
N ILE A 56 3.64 -3.99 30.29
CA ILE A 56 3.10 -3.68 28.95
C ILE A 56 1.64 -3.26 29.15
N GLU A 57 1.36 -1.95 29.13
CA GLU A 57 0.03 -1.44 29.43
C GLU A 57 -0.95 -1.57 28.26
N ASN A 58 -0.47 -1.54 27.02
CA ASN A 58 -1.33 -1.60 25.84
C ASN A 58 -0.74 -2.50 24.75
N VAL A 59 -1.46 -3.52 24.34
CA VAL A 59 -1.16 -4.28 23.12
C VAL A 59 -2.08 -3.79 22.02
N VAL A 60 -1.51 -3.04 21.07
CA VAL A 60 -2.24 -2.57 19.90
C VAL A 60 -2.16 -3.64 18.82
N SER A 61 -3.30 -4.19 18.46
CA SER A 61 -3.41 -5.02 17.26
C SER A 61 -4.26 -4.25 16.24
N PRO A 62 -3.68 -3.75 15.16
CA PRO A 62 -4.46 -3.23 14.05
C PRO A 62 -5.12 -4.40 13.35
N ILE A 63 -6.24 -4.88 13.88
CA ILE A 63 -7.05 -5.88 13.18
C ILE A 63 -7.84 -5.14 12.13
N LEU A 64 -7.31 -5.12 10.92
CA LEU A 64 -7.97 -4.62 9.73
C LEU A 64 -8.41 -5.77 8.84
N SER A 65 -9.11 -6.76 9.39
CA SER A 65 -9.85 -7.69 8.54
C SER A 65 -11.07 -6.96 7.98
N LEU A 66 -10.84 -6.12 6.98
CA LEU A 66 -11.92 -5.58 6.19
C LEU A 66 -12.38 -6.67 5.22
N PRO A 67 -13.70 -6.79 4.99
CA PRO A 67 -14.19 -7.67 3.93
C PRO A 67 -13.51 -7.29 2.61
N GLN A 68 -13.04 -8.28 1.86
CA GLN A 68 -12.44 -8.05 0.55
C GLN A 68 -13.46 -7.36 -0.37
N PRO A 69 -13.10 -6.26 -1.03
CA PRO A 69 -13.97 -5.59 -1.98
C PRO A 69 -14.39 -6.53 -3.10
N LYS A 70 -15.66 -6.50 -3.44
CA LYS A 70 -16.26 -7.32 -4.49
C LYS A 70 -17.19 -6.46 -5.32
N PRO A 71 -17.34 -6.74 -6.62
CA PRO A 71 -18.37 -6.14 -7.44
C PRO A 71 -19.75 -6.25 -6.79
N ILE A 72 -20.61 -5.26 -7.02
CA ILE A 72 -21.99 -5.20 -6.48
C ILE A 72 -22.77 -6.48 -6.85
N SER A 73 -22.54 -6.99 -8.04
CA SER A 73 -23.05 -8.28 -8.55
C SER A 73 -21.97 -9.00 -9.33
N PRO A 74 -22.04 -10.33 -9.47
CA PRO A 74 -21.10 -11.07 -10.30
C PRO A 74 -21.04 -10.50 -11.72
N ILE A 75 -19.84 -10.37 -12.25
CA ILE A 75 -19.58 -9.91 -13.62
C ILE A 75 -19.23 -11.13 -14.47
N TYR A 76 -20.01 -11.37 -15.50
CA TYR A 76 -19.86 -12.53 -16.37
C TYR A 76 -19.08 -12.19 -17.64
N GLU A 77 -18.45 -13.20 -18.24
CA GLU A 77 -17.82 -13.09 -19.56
C GLU A 77 -18.87 -12.66 -20.60
N ASN A 78 -18.50 -11.70 -21.45
CA ASN A 78 -19.36 -11.20 -22.50
C ASN A 78 -18.72 -11.42 -23.88
N ASP A 79 -19.03 -12.57 -24.50
CA ASP A 79 -18.48 -12.96 -25.80
C ASP A 79 -19.08 -12.20 -26.99
N LYS A 80 -20.06 -11.31 -26.74
CA LYS A 80 -20.75 -10.57 -27.80
C LYS A 80 -20.10 -9.22 -28.14
N VAL A 81 -19.12 -8.81 -27.37
CA VAL A 81 -18.42 -7.54 -27.54
C VAL A 81 -17.22 -7.72 -28.46
N GLU A 82 -17.12 -6.91 -29.50
CA GLU A 82 -15.87 -6.82 -30.27
C GLU A 82 -14.82 -6.09 -29.40
N GLU A 83 -13.70 -6.76 -29.16
CA GLU A 83 -12.67 -6.31 -28.25
C GLU A 83 -11.30 -6.16 -28.93
N LYS A 84 -10.46 -5.36 -28.31
CA LYS A 84 -9.03 -5.26 -28.60
C LYS A 84 -8.25 -5.42 -27.31
N ASN A 85 -7.10 -6.07 -27.37
CA ASN A 85 -6.18 -6.15 -26.25
C ASN A 85 -5.42 -4.82 -26.13
N PHE A 86 -5.27 -4.37 -24.89
CA PHE A 86 -4.46 -3.21 -24.54
C PHE A 86 -3.41 -3.62 -23.53
N SER A 87 -2.13 -3.46 -23.90
CA SER A 87 -0.99 -3.78 -23.05
C SER A 87 -0.39 -2.52 -22.45
N PHE A 88 -0.04 -2.60 -21.16
CA PHE A 88 0.64 -1.53 -20.43
C PHE A 88 1.60 -2.14 -19.42
N SER A 89 2.49 -1.31 -18.84
CA SER A 89 3.44 -1.77 -17.82
C SER A 89 3.09 -1.19 -16.46
N TYR A 90 3.06 -2.06 -15.43
CA TYR A 90 2.91 -1.66 -14.04
C TYR A 90 4.00 -2.31 -13.19
N MET A 91 4.79 -1.51 -12.49
CA MET A 91 5.95 -1.98 -11.68
C MET A 91 6.79 -3.03 -12.44
N GLY A 92 7.18 -2.70 -13.68
CA GLY A 92 7.98 -3.56 -14.56
C GLY A 92 7.26 -4.82 -15.09
N THR A 93 6.00 -5.04 -14.72
CA THR A 93 5.20 -6.18 -15.16
C THR A 93 4.32 -5.76 -16.33
N THR A 94 4.38 -6.50 -17.43
CA THR A 94 3.48 -6.32 -18.57
C THR A 94 2.10 -6.86 -18.19
N CYS A 95 1.11 -5.98 -18.22
CA CYS A 95 -0.29 -6.28 -18.00
C CYS A 95 -1.07 -6.11 -19.29
N GLU A 96 -2.09 -6.94 -19.48
CA GLU A 96 -2.96 -6.87 -20.63
C GLU A 96 -4.41 -6.94 -20.18
N VAL A 97 -5.26 -6.11 -20.78
CA VAL A 97 -6.71 -6.08 -20.54
C VAL A 97 -7.45 -5.96 -21.85
N ARG A 98 -8.64 -6.52 -21.92
CA ARG A 98 -9.53 -6.36 -23.07
C ARG A 98 -10.30 -5.06 -22.95
N LEU A 99 -10.44 -4.35 -24.04
CA LEU A 99 -11.25 -3.14 -24.15
C LEU A 99 -12.23 -3.27 -25.32
N PRO A 100 -13.44 -2.72 -25.20
CA PRO A 100 -14.33 -2.58 -26.34
C PRO A 100 -13.60 -1.90 -27.51
N LYS A 101 -13.72 -2.45 -28.72
CA LYS A 101 -12.99 -1.97 -29.90
C LYS A 101 -13.22 -0.50 -30.20
N ASP A 102 -14.47 -0.05 -30.03
CA ASP A 102 -14.89 1.31 -30.32
C ASP A 102 -14.84 2.24 -29.08
N LEU A 103 -14.24 1.79 -27.99
CA LEU A 103 -14.14 2.60 -26.79
C LEU A 103 -13.29 3.85 -27.06
N ASN A 104 -13.96 4.99 -26.98
CA ASN A 104 -13.33 6.30 -27.15
C ASN A 104 -13.95 7.27 -26.12
N ILE A 105 -13.14 7.73 -25.19
CA ILE A 105 -13.54 8.67 -24.14
C ILE A 105 -12.97 10.03 -24.49
N ARG A 106 -13.83 11.03 -24.58
CA ARG A 106 -13.44 12.42 -24.84
C ARG A 106 -14.26 13.34 -23.95
N MET A 107 -13.56 14.19 -23.22
CA MET A 107 -14.15 15.20 -22.36
C MET A 107 -13.69 16.59 -22.80
N SER A 108 -14.62 17.52 -22.97
CA SER A 108 -14.32 18.92 -23.26
C SER A 108 -14.38 19.81 -22.01
N GLY A 109 -14.78 19.25 -20.88
CA GLY A 109 -14.91 19.96 -19.59
C GLY A 109 -15.35 19.03 -18.48
N CYS A 110 -15.69 19.61 -17.32
CA CYS A 110 -16.13 18.89 -16.10
C CYS A 110 -17.58 19.19 -15.72
N GLU A 111 -18.41 19.59 -16.66
CA GLU A 111 -19.83 19.81 -16.40
C GLU A 111 -20.51 18.50 -16.03
N SER A 112 -21.47 18.58 -15.12
CA SER A 112 -22.21 17.43 -14.58
C SER A 112 -22.80 16.53 -15.67
N CYS A 113 -23.36 17.12 -16.73
CA CYS A 113 -23.93 16.39 -17.85
C CYS A 113 -22.87 15.64 -18.70
N MET A 114 -21.68 16.21 -18.84
CA MET A 114 -20.57 15.56 -19.55
C MET A 114 -20.07 14.36 -18.76
N ILE A 115 -19.81 14.52 -17.46
CA ILE A 115 -19.38 13.43 -16.57
C ILE A 115 -20.41 12.30 -16.57
N ALA A 116 -21.69 12.64 -16.42
CA ALA A 116 -22.79 11.67 -16.46
C ALA A 116 -22.87 10.90 -17.79
N THR A 117 -22.66 11.61 -18.90
CA THR A 117 -22.67 11.00 -20.25
C THR A 117 -21.54 9.99 -20.41
N ILE A 118 -20.30 10.36 -19.99
CA ILE A 118 -19.17 9.44 -20.05
C ILE A 118 -19.37 8.25 -19.11
N TRP A 119 -19.86 8.49 -17.89
CA TRP A 119 -20.15 7.38 -16.97
C TRP A 119 -21.18 6.42 -17.56
N LYS A 120 -22.23 6.93 -18.18
CA LYS A 120 -23.24 6.12 -18.86
C LYS A 120 -22.66 5.28 -20.00
N GLN A 121 -21.71 5.86 -20.76
CA GLN A 121 -20.99 5.14 -21.82
C GLN A 121 -20.17 3.98 -21.26
N LEU A 122 -19.46 4.19 -20.13
CA LEU A 122 -18.68 3.15 -19.45
C LEU A 122 -19.57 2.10 -18.76
N ALA A 123 -20.69 2.52 -18.22
CA ALA A 123 -21.59 1.66 -17.43
C ALA A 123 -22.45 0.72 -18.29
N THR A 124 -21.86 0.16 -19.33
CA THR A 124 -22.48 -0.83 -20.23
C THR A 124 -21.82 -2.18 -20.04
N ASN A 125 -22.51 -3.24 -20.43
CA ASN A 125 -21.97 -4.61 -20.38
C ASN A 125 -20.75 -4.79 -21.31
N ALA A 126 -20.46 -3.83 -22.18
CA ALA A 126 -19.25 -3.86 -22.99
C ALA A 126 -17.96 -3.75 -22.15
N MET A 127 -18.03 -3.17 -20.94
CA MET A 127 -16.89 -3.07 -20.02
C MET A 127 -16.72 -4.28 -19.10
N ASP A 128 -17.57 -5.27 -19.17
CA ASP A 128 -17.56 -6.41 -18.24
C ASP A 128 -16.23 -7.18 -18.28
N ASN A 129 -15.75 -7.48 -19.48
CA ASN A 129 -14.50 -8.20 -19.65
C ASN A 129 -13.30 -7.37 -19.16
N THR A 130 -13.32 -6.05 -19.39
CA THR A 130 -12.29 -5.14 -18.85
C THR A 130 -12.22 -5.22 -17.33
N ILE A 131 -13.35 -5.11 -16.63
CA ILE A 131 -13.40 -5.18 -15.16
C ILE A 131 -12.92 -6.54 -14.67
N ARG A 132 -13.34 -7.63 -15.33
CA ARG A 132 -12.89 -8.99 -15.02
C ARG A 132 -11.38 -9.17 -15.16
N ASP A 133 -10.81 -8.61 -16.21
CA ASP A 133 -9.36 -8.67 -16.45
C ASP A 133 -8.58 -7.95 -15.34
N PHE A 134 -9.07 -6.78 -14.88
CA PHE A 134 -8.48 -6.10 -13.72
C PHE A 134 -8.58 -6.91 -12.44
N LEU A 135 -9.72 -7.53 -12.16
CA LEU A 135 -9.88 -8.40 -10.99
C LEU A 135 -8.97 -9.64 -11.09
N ALA A 136 -8.81 -10.20 -12.30
CA ALA A 136 -7.89 -11.31 -12.54
C ALA A 136 -6.43 -10.90 -12.34
N LEU A 137 -6.01 -9.72 -12.84
CA LEU A 137 -4.68 -9.16 -12.59
C LEU A 137 -4.42 -8.94 -11.10
N ARG A 138 -5.40 -8.41 -10.35
CA ARG A 138 -5.29 -8.26 -8.89
C ARG A 138 -4.96 -9.58 -8.21
N LEU A 139 -5.69 -10.64 -8.54
CA LEU A 139 -5.49 -11.97 -7.97
C LEU A 139 -4.16 -12.59 -8.41
N LYS A 140 -3.84 -12.53 -9.71
CA LYS A 140 -2.62 -13.09 -10.28
C LYS A 140 -1.36 -12.47 -9.68
N MET A 141 -1.37 -11.16 -9.51
CA MET A 141 -0.23 -10.40 -8.98
C MET A 141 -0.28 -10.24 -7.46
N GLN A 142 -1.30 -10.79 -6.79
CA GLN A 142 -1.52 -10.69 -5.35
C GLN A 142 -1.53 -9.24 -4.83
N LEU A 143 -2.13 -8.33 -5.61
CA LEU A 143 -2.09 -6.90 -5.32
C LEU A 143 -2.90 -6.57 -4.07
N CYS A 144 -2.26 -5.85 -3.14
CA CYS A 144 -2.97 -5.14 -2.08
C CYS A 144 -3.83 -4.01 -2.67
N ASP A 145 -4.71 -3.43 -1.87
CA ASP A 145 -5.66 -2.43 -2.37
C ASP A 145 -4.97 -1.19 -2.97
N TRP A 146 -3.87 -0.73 -2.34
CA TRP A 146 -3.08 0.38 -2.87
C TRP A 146 -2.45 0.06 -4.23
N ALA A 147 -1.84 -1.11 -4.35
CA ALA A 147 -1.24 -1.57 -5.61
C ALA A 147 -2.30 -1.72 -6.71
N TYR A 148 -3.51 -2.20 -6.35
CA TYR A 148 -4.61 -2.34 -7.28
C TYR A 148 -5.13 -0.99 -7.80
N LEU A 149 -5.30 0.00 -6.92
CA LEU A 149 -5.68 1.35 -7.34
C LEU A 149 -4.62 1.97 -8.26
N ASN A 150 -3.34 1.83 -7.93
CA ASN A 150 -2.24 2.32 -8.77
C ASN A 150 -2.14 1.60 -10.11
N LEU A 151 -2.44 0.29 -10.17
CA LEU A 151 -2.53 -0.45 -11.43
C LEU A 151 -3.61 0.16 -12.33
N ILE A 152 -4.80 0.40 -11.79
CA ILE A 152 -5.93 0.99 -12.53
C ILE A 152 -5.58 2.40 -13.02
N ASP A 153 -4.99 3.23 -12.16
CA ASP A 153 -4.57 4.59 -12.50
C ASP A 153 -3.49 4.60 -13.61
N THR A 154 -2.51 3.69 -13.48
CA THR A 154 -1.46 3.51 -14.51
C THR A 154 -2.06 3.14 -15.87
N PHE A 155 -2.99 2.20 -15.89
CA PHE A 155 -3.73 1.84 -17.09
C PHE A 155 -4.51 3.02 -17.67
N ALA A 156 -5.29 3.71 -16.83
CA ALA A 156 -6.13 4.80 -17.26
C ALA A 156 -5.31 5.94 -17.90
N LYS A 157 -4.17 6.27 -17.29
CA LYS A 157 -3.21 7.25 -17.83
C LYS A 157 -2.54 6.76 -19.12
N ALA A 158 -2.23 5.47 -19.23
CA ALA A 158 -1.66 4.91 -20.44
C ALA A 158 -2.66 4.90 -21.62
N PHE A 159 -3.94 4.64 -21.34
CA PHE A 159 -4.98 4.56 -22.38
C PHE A 159 -5.57 5.91 -22.74
N CYS A 160 -5.88 6.77 -21.77
CA CYS A 160 -6.60 8.04 -21.96
C CYS A 160 -5.67 9.27 -21.96
N GLY A 161 -4.40 9.14 -21.56
CA GLY A 161 -3.54 10.29 -21.24
C GLY A 161 -3.72 10.78 -19.80
N HIS A 162 -3.17 11.96 -19.48
CA HIS A 162 -3.15 12.48 -18.10
C HIS A 162 -4.27 13.51 -17.84
N GLY A 163 -5.47 13.28 -18.38
CA GLY A 163 -6.61 14.19 -18.28
C GLY A 163 -7.76 13.65 -17.44
N ASN A 164 -8.88 14.35 -17.50
CA ASN A 164 -10.12 13.98 -16.83
C ASN A 164 -10.68 12.64 -17.30
N GLU A 165 -10.37 12.27 -18.54
CA GLU A 165 -10.72 10.98 -19.12
C GLU A 165 -10.06 9.81 -18.36
N ALA A 166 -8.80 9.97 -17.97
CA ALA A 166 -8.11 8.95 -17.14
C ALA A 166 -8.74 8.87 -15.75
N VAL A 167 -9.07 10.00 -15.14
CA VAL A 167 -9.69 10.04 -13.81
C VAL A 167 -11.04 9.30 -13.82
N ILE A 168 -11.92 9.61 -14.79
CA ILE A 168 -13.25 8.97 -14.85
C ILE A 168 -13.15 7.48 -15.19
N MET A 169 -12.20 7.08 -16.06
CA MET A 169 -11.92 5.67 -16.35
C MET A 169 -11.46 4.92 -15.11
N ALA A 170 -10.49 5.46 -14.38
CA ALA A 170 -9.99 4.85 -13.14
C ALA A 170 -11.10 4.78 -12.08
N ALA A 171 -11.86 5.84 -11.89
CA ALA A 171 -12.98 5.90 -10.96
C ALA A 171 -14.04 4.84 -11.29
N PHE A 172 -14.36 4.68 -12.57
CA PHE A 172 -15.31 3.67 -13.01
C PHE A 172 -14.83 2.26 -12.67
N ILE A 173 -13.64 1.86 -13.13
CA ILE A 173 -13.11 0.50 -12.88
C ILE A 173 -13.00 0.23 -11.37
N TYR A 174 -12.50 1.21 -10.60
CA TYR A 174 -12.30 1.07 -9.16
C TYR A 174 -13.64 0.90 -8.42
N SER A 175 -14.66 1.71 -8.74
CA SER A 175 -16.00 1.56 -8.14
C SER A 175 -16.67 0.24 -8.51
N GLN A 176 -16.56 -0.17 -9.79
CA GLN A 176 -17.15 -1.44 -10.25
C GLN A 176 -16.45 -2.67 -9.64
N SER A 177 -15.20 -2.51 -9.18
CA SER A 177 -14.47 -3.54 -8.40
C SER A 177 -14.92 -3.61 -6.94
N GLY A 178 -15.83 -2.73 -6.50
CA GLY A 178 -16.45 -2.75 -5.16
C GLY A 178 -15.80 -1.84 -4.12
N TYR A 179 -14.97 -0.90 -4.54
CA TYR A 179 -14.30 0.03 -3.65
C TYR A 179 -15.07 1.34 -3.43
N LYS A 180 -14.95 1.89 -2.22
CA LYS A 180 -15.43 3.24 -1.90
C LYS A 180 -14.66 4.27 -2.69
N MET A 181 -15.35 4.94 -3.58
CA MET A 181 -14.84 6.00 -4.43
C MET A 181 -15.84 7.16 -4.48
N ARG A 182 -15.31 8.39 -4.56
CA ARG A 182 -16.12 9.57 -4.90
C ARG A 182 -15.42 10.33 -6.02
N LEU A 183 -16.21 10.92 -6.91
CA LEU A 183 -15.71 11.90 -7.87
C LEU A 183 -15.77 13.29 -7.25
N GLY A 184 -14.66 14.00 -7.28
CA GLY A 184 -14.55 15.41 -6.96
C GLY A 184 -14.23 16.20 -8.20
N ARG A 185 -14.59 17.50 -8.22
CA ARG A 185 -14.17 18.44 -9.24
C ARG A 185 -13.83 19.80 -8.65
N ASP A 186 -12.88 20.46 -9.27
CA ASP A 186 -12.54 21.87 -9.02
C ASP A 186 -12.36 22.54 -10.36
N CYS A 187 -13.26 23.50 -10.67
CA CYS A 187 -13.33 24.16 -11.98
C CYS A 187 -13.35 23.15 -13.15
N GLU A 188 -12.23 22.97 -13.83
CA GLU A 188 -12.11 22.13 -15.03
C GLU A 188 -11.44 20.78 -14.77
N LYS A 189 -11.07 20.48 -13.53
CA LYS A 189 -10.33 19.27 -13.18
C LYS A 189 -11.17 18.29 -12.35
N LEU A 190 -11.13 17.00 -12.74
CA LEU A 190 -11.69 15.89 -11.98
C LEU A 190 -10.66 15.27 -11.05
N TYR A 191 -11.15 14.70 -9.98
CA TYR A 191 -10.38 13.97 -8.98
C TYR A 191 -11.06 12.66 -8.63
N LEU A 192 -10.28 11.60 -8.56
CA LEU A 192 -10.69 10.36 -7.92
C LEU A 192 -10.34 10.45 -6.44
N LEU A 193 -11.34 10.29 -5.57
CA LEU A 193 -11.15 10.19 -4.13
C LEU A 193 -11.41 8.75 -3.69
N TYR A 194 -10.44 8.13 -3.04
CA TYR A 194 -10.60 6.79 -2.47
C TYR A 194 -10.89 6.87 -0.98
N GLY A 195 -11.88 6.07 -0.53
CA GLY A 195 -12.29 6.01 0.86
C GLY A 195 -11.44 5.04 1.66
N SER A 196 -10.86 5.47 2.79
CA SER A 196 -10.10 4.63 3.69
C SER A 196 -10.44 4.90 5.16
N LYS A 197 -10.29 3.87 5.99
CA LYS A 197 -10.35 4.03 7.46
C LYS A 197 -8.99 4.37 8.07
N HIS A 198 -7.93 4.33 7.27
CA HIS A 198 -6.61 4.78 7.69
C HIS A 198 -6.53 6.30 7.73
N GLY A 199 -5.82 6.84 8.72
CA GLY A 199 -5.33 8.20 8.71
C GLY A 199 -4.04 8.25 7.89
N ILE A 200 -4.08 8.80 6.67
CA ILE A 200 -2.91 8.90 5.79
C ILE A 200 -2.19 10.20 6.12
N TYR A 201 -0.89 10.11 6.41
CA TYR A 201 -0.09 11.27 6.75
C TYR A 201 0.18 12.16 5.54
N GLU A 202 0.33 13.46 5.81
CA GLU A 202 0.69 14.50 4.83
C GLU A 202 -0.26 14.63 3.62
N LYS A 203 -1.43 14.00 3.69
CA LYS A 203 -2.44 14.08 2.64
C LYS A 203 -3.73 14.73 3.15
N GLY A 204 -4.21 15.76 2.46
CA GLY A 204 -5.50 16.37 2.74
C GLY A 204 -6.64 15.41 2.47
N TYR A 205 -7.73 15.50 3.23
CA TYR A 205 -8.85 14.57 3.14
C TYR A 205 -10.20 15.24 3.39
N ILE A 206 -11.25 14.54 3.01
CA ILE A 206 -12.63 14.93 3.22
C ILE A 206 -13.33 13.81 3.98
N VAL A 207 -14.21 14.16 4.91
CA VAL A 207 -14.99 13.18 5.66
C VAL A 207 -16.41 13.12 5.11
N ILE A 208 -16.82 11.94 4.66
CA ILE A 208 -18.19 11.64 4.24
C ILE A 208 -18.66 10.40 5.01
N GLU A 209 -19.73 10.51 5.76
CA GLU A 209 -20.30 9.41 6.56
C GLU A 209 -19.28 8.72 7.49
N GLY A 210 -18.35 9.50 8.06
CA GLY A 210 -17.32 9.00 8.98
C GLY A 210 -16.16 8.26 8.31
N ILE A 211 -16.08 8.30 6.97
CA ILE A 211 -14.97 7.74 6.19
C ILE A 211 -14.12 8.87 5.63
N ASN A 212 -12.79 8.73 5.73
CA ASN A 212 -11.86 9.67 5.12
C ASN A 212 -11.73 9.35 3.63
N TYR A 213 -11.91 10.36 2.78
CA TYR A 213 -11.72 10.28 1.34
C TYR A 213 -10.52 11.14 0.95
N TYR A 214 -9.55 10.50 0.31
CA TYR A 214 -8.29 11.12 -0.09
C TYR A 214 -8.25 11.27 -1.62
N PRO A 215 -7.91 12.44 -2.16
CA PRO A 215 -7.65 12.57 -3.59
C PRO A 215 -6.42 11.71 -3.95
N LEU A 216 -6.51 10.99 -5.08
CA LEU A 216 -5.39 10.15 -5.52
C LEU A 216 -4.17 11.00 -5.90
N ASP A 217 -4.40 12.03 -6.70
CA ASP A 217 -3.41 13.03 -7.10
C ASP A 217 -3.74 14.40 -6.49
N ASP A 218 -2.73 15.24 -6.33
CA ASP A 218 -2.80 16.68 -6.05
C ASP A 218 -3.29 17.15 -4.67
N LYS A 219 -2.83 18.35 -4.32
CA LYS A 219 -3.31 19.14 -3.18
C LYS A 219 -4.43 20.06 -3.66
N VAL A 220 -5.60 19.89 -3.10
CA VAL A 220 -6.79 20.70 -3.38
C VAL A 220 -7.33 21.25 -2.07
N GLU A 221 -7.77 22.51 -2.06
CA GLU A 221 -8.34 23.15 -0.85
C GLU A 221 -9.85 23.00 -0.75
N ARG A 222 -10.53 23.04 -1.89
CA ARG A 222 -12.00 22.91 -1.99
C ARG A 222 -12.36 22.17 -3.26
N MET A 223 -13.42 21.41 -3.23
CA MET A 223 -13.97 20.76 -4.40
C MET A 223 -15.47 20.49 -4.23
N GLU A 224 -16.17 20.42 -5.34
CA GLU A 224 -17.50 19.84 -5.38
C GLU A 224 -17.41 18.33 -5.53
N ILE A 225 -18.17 17.59 -4.73
CA ILE A 225 -18.12 16.13 -4.69
C ILE A 225 -19.49 15.54 -5.00
N SER A 226 -19.49 14.50 -5.83
CA SER A 226 -20.58 13.56 -5.95
C SER A 226 -20.48 12.52 -4.84
N ASP A 227 -21.28 12.68 -3.78
CA ASP A 227 -21.20 11.87 -2.55
C ASP A 227 -22.08 10.60 -2.57
N PHE A 228 -22.45 10.13 -3.74
CA PHE A 228 -23.22 8.90 -3.92
C PHE A 228 -22.48 7.66 -3.43
N SER A 229 -23.17 6.80 -2.69
CA SER A 229 -22.64 5.54 -2.20
C SER A 229 -23.16 4.36 -3.03
N PHE A 230 -22.27 3.56 -3.60
CA PHE A 230 -22.66 2.28 -4.19
C PHE A 230 -22.97 1.25 -3.09
N PRO A 231 -23.95 0.37 -3.32
CA PRO A 231 -24.25 -0.70 -2.36
C PRO A 231 -23.03 -1.58 -2.09
N GLN A 232 -22.81 -1.92 -0.81
CA GLN A 232 -21.74 -2.84 -0.37
C GLN A 232 -20.31 -2.42 -0.69
N GLU A 233 -20.08 -1.19 -1.15
CA GLU A 233 -18.73 -0.69 -1.39
C GLU A 233 -17.86 -0.75 -0.12
N GLN A 234 -16.58 -1.12 -0.27
CA GLN A 234 -15.63 -1.30 0.82
C GLN A 234 -14.55 -0.22 0.80
N SER A 235 -14.13 0.20 1.98
CA SER A 235 -12.99 1.10 2.14
C SER A 235 -11.70 0.40 1.76
N MET A 236 -10.76 1.15 1.17
CA MET A 236 -9.39 0.69 0.93
C MET A 236 -8.71 0.34 2.25
N SER A 237 -8.00 -0.79 2.29
CA SER A 237 -7.04 -1.15 3.32
C SER A 237 -5.61 -0.89 2.85
N LEU A 238 -4.78 -0.33 3.73
CA LEU A 238 -3.34 -0.22 3.50
C LEU A 238 -2.58 -1.38 4.15
N TYR A 239 -3.24 -2.45 4.50
CA TYR A 239 -2.60 -3.68 4.99
C TYR A 239 -2.18 -4.57 3.82
N ILE A 240 -0.93 -5.05 3.84
CA ILE A 240 -0.39 -5.94 2.82
C ILE A 240 -0.38 -7.37 3.35
N GLU A 241 -1.36 -8.17 2.92
CA GLU A 241 -1.51 -9.56 3.37
C GLU A 241 -0.57 -10.54 2.64
N ASN A 242 -0.20 -10.22 1.40
CA ASN A 242 0.61 -11.08 0.55
C ASN A 242 1.74 -10.31 -0.10
N ALA A 243 2.88 -10.96 -0.33
CA ALA A 243 3.96 -10.41 -1.13
C ALA A 243 3.46 -10.11 -2.55
N GLN A 244 3.72 -8.89 -3.04
CA GLN A 244 3.26 -8.44 -4.35
C GLN A 244 4.08 -9.12 -5.45
N LYS A 245 3.42 -9.70 -6.46
CA LYS A 245 4.08 -10.44 -7.55
C LYS A 245 4.36 -9.52 -8.75
N PHE A 246 5.41 -8.72 -8.64
CA PHE A 246 5.94 -7.93 -9.76
C PHE A 246 7.03 -8.68 -10.51
N THR A 247 7.27 -8.32 -11.77
CA THR A 247 8.42 -8.80 -12.51
C THR A 247 9.71 -8.52 -11.75
N ILE A 248 10.57 -9.51 -11.61
CA ILE A 248 11.81 -9.37 -10.85
C ILE A 248 12.81 -8.52 -11.64
N ARG A 249 13.21 -7.41 -11.06
CA ARG A 249 14.35 -6.58 -11.48
C ARG A 249 15.34 -6.53 -10.32
N PRO A 250 16.36 -7.39 -10.33
CA PRO A 250 17.25 -7.53 -9.19
C PRO A 250 18.12 -6.27 -8.98
N SER A 251 18.34 -5.90 -7.72
CA SER A 251 19.32 -4.89 -7.33
C SER A 251 20.75 -5.43 -7.48
N ALA A 252 21.75 -4.58 -7.26
CA ALA A 252 23.09 -5.06 -6.98
C ALA A 252 23.09 -5.90 -5.69
N ILE A 253 23.94 -6.92 -5.64
CA ILE A 253 24.14 -7.74 -4.44
C ILE A 253 24.86 -6.89 -3.39
N ARG A 254 24.31 -6.87 -2.18
CA ARG A 254 24.93 -6.28 -0.99
C ARG A 254 25.41 -7.40 -0.08
N LYS A 255 26.67 -7.32 0.34
CA LYS A 255 27.22 -8.21 1.35
C LYS A 255 27.05 -7.59 2.73
N LEU A 256 26.19 -8.19 3.54
CA LEU A 256 25.82 -7.74 4.87
C LEU A 256 26.50 -8.63 5.91
N ALA A 257 27.51 -8.12 6.59
CA ALA A 257 28.33 -8.88 7.52
C ALA A 257 28.14 -8.40 8.97
N SER A 258 28.02 -9.36 9.88
CA SER A 258 27.98 -9.06 11.32
C SER A 258 29.36 -8.65 11.84
N GLU A 259 29.41 -7.66 12.72
CA GLU A 259 30.65 -7.26 13.39
C GLU A 259 31.03 -8.21 14.54
N GLN A 260 30.03 -8.79 15.22
CA GLN A 260 30.28 -9.68 16.35
C GLN A 260 30.49 -11.12 15.91
N TYR A 261 29.72 -11.59 14.96
CA TYR A 261 29.80 -12.95 14.41
C TYR A 261 30.38 -12.87 13.00
N HIS A 262 31.71 -12.82 12.91
CA HIS A 262 32.42 -12.61 11.63
C HIS A 262 32.11 -13.66 10.56
N ASP A 263 31.62 -14.83 10.94
CA ASP A 263 31.18 -15.88 10.03
C ASP A 263 29.76 -15.64 9.49
N VAL A 264 29.00 -14.69 10.05
CA VAL A 264 27.70 -14.31 9.54
C VAL A 264 27.85 -13.15 8.54
N ALA A 265 28.13 -13.52 7.31
CA ALA A 265 28.08 -12.62 6.16
C ALA A 265 27.06 -13.19 5.16
N ILE A 266 26.10 -12.36 4.77
CA ILE A 266 24.95 -12.76 3.97
C ILE A 266 24.86 -11.85 2.75
N ASP A 267 24.71 -12.44 1.59
CA ASP A 267 24.45 -11.72 0.36
C ASP A 267 22.94 -11.41 0.28
N SER A 268 22.61 -10.15 0.03
CA SER A 268 21.23 -9.68 -0.10
C SER A 268 21.03 -9.03 -1.46
N GLN A 269 19.92 -9.37 -2.09
CA GLN A 269 19.46 -8.76 -3.35
C GLN A 269 17.94 -8.63 -3.28
N VAL A 270 17.42 -7.48 -3.71
CA VAL A 270 15.98 -7.19 -3.67
C VAL A 270 15.42 -6.91 -5.06
N ASN A 271 14.10 -7.03 -5.21
CA ASN A 271 13.42 -6.65 -6.43
C ASN A 271 13.21 -5.12 -6.48
N LEU A 272 13.89 -4.43 -7.39
CA LEU A 272 13.79 -2.97 -7.56
C LEU A 272 12.36 -2.50 -7.93
N ASN A 273 11.55 -3.34 -8.57
CA ASN A 273 10.16 -2.99 -8.86
C ASN A 273 9.31 -3.00 -7.58
N LEU A 274 9.62 -3.86 -6.62
CA LEU A 274 9.00 -3.85 -5.29
C LEU A 274 9.43 -2.61 -4.48
N ILE A 275 10.72 -2.27 -4.50
CA ILE A 275 11.21 -1.03 -3.86
C ILE A 275 10.54 0.20 -4.47
N GLN A 276 10.38 0.23 -5.81
CA GLN A 276 9.64 1.30 -6.47
C GLN A 276 8.19 1.38 -6.00
N PHE A 277 7.53 0.24 -5.81
CA PHE A 277 6.17 0.20 -5.25
C PHE A 277 6.13 0.76 -3.82
N TYR A 278 7.04 0.33 -2.93
CA TYR A 278 7.11 0.84 -1.56
C TYR A 278 7.36 2.36 -1.51
N ASN A 279 8.11 2.91 -2.46
CA ASN A 279 8.28 4.36 -2.59
C ASN A 279 6.97 5.12 -2.93
N THR A 280 5.95 4.45 -3.44
CA THR A 280 4.62 5.03 -3.67
C THR A 280 3.67 4.80 -2.50
N TYR A 281 4.04 3.92 -1.56
CA TYR A 281 3.15 3.48 -0.50
C TYR A 281 2.94 4.58 0.54
N PRO A 282 1.68 4.94 0.86
CA PRO A 282 1.43 6.01 1.81
C PRO A 282 1.64 5.55 3.25
N SER A 283 2.40 6.29 4.01
CA SER A 283 2.50 6.09 5.46
C SER A 283 1.17 6.45 6.13
N SER A 284 0.72 5.62 7.07
CA SER A 284 -0.61 5.76 7.65
C SER A 284 -0.72 5.18 9.05
N GLU A 285 -1.76 5.57 9.75
CA GLU A 285 -2.14 5.04 11.05
C GLU A 285 -3.58 4.51 11.05
N VAL A 286 -3.92 3.74 12.07
CA VAL A 286 -5.27 3.24 12.31
C VAL A 286 -5.76 3.72 13.66
N ASN A 287 -6.98 4.28 13.68
CA ASN A 287 -7.64 4.79 14.90
C ASN A 287 -6.81 5.84 15.68
N GLY A 288 -6.05 6.68 15.00
CA GLY A 288 -5.22 7.70 15.63
C GLY A 288 -3.99 7.14 16.37
N ASN A 289 -3.57 5.91 16.05
CA ASN A 289 -2.43 5.26 16.69
C ASN A 289 -1.29 5.04 15.69
N PHE A 290 -0.25 5.84 15.77
CA PHE A 290 0.91 5.79 14.87
C PHE A 290 1.70 4.47 14.94
N MET A 291 1.72 3.78 16.09
CA MET A 291 2.40 2.48 16.23
C MET A 291 1.81 1.39 15.33
N THR A 292 0.60 1.59 14.83
CA THR A 292 -0.04 0.66 13.90
C THR A 292 0.67 0.62 12.55
N CYS A 293 1.37 1.70 12.15
CA CYS A 293 2.18 1.73 10.94
C CYS A 293 3.28 0.67 10.99
N TRP A 294 4.10 0.69 12.05
CA TRP A 294 5.19 -0.29 12.23
C TRP A 294 4.67 -1.73 12.30
N LYS A 295 3.53 -1.93 12.97
CA LYS A 295 2.91 -3.25 13.05
C LYS A 295 2.50 -3.75 11.65
N MET A 296 1.89 -2.91 10.82
CA MET A 296 1.52 -3.28 9.46
C MET A 296 2.75 -3.63 8.61
N TYR A 297 3.84 -2.89 8.73
CA TYR A 297 5.08 -3.16 8.00
C TYR A 297 5.73 -4.46 8.47
N ALA A 298 5.80 -4.71 9.79
CA ALA A 298 6.31 -5.96 10.34
C ALA A 298 5.45 -7.19 10.02
N ASP A 299 4.15 -7.00 9.75
CA ASP A 299 3.26 -8.09 9.34
C ASP A 299 3.33 -8.38 7.83
N THR A 300 3.85 -7.46 7.04
CA THR A 300 3.98 -7.65 5.58
C THR A 300 4.92 -8.82 5.30
N PRO A 301 4.48 -9.83 4.51
CA PRO A 301 5.32 -10.98 4.17
C PRO A 301 6.52 -10.56 3.32
N MET A 302 7.68 -11.18 3.58
CA MET A 302 8.89 -11.01 2.77
C MET A 302 8.64 -11.44 1.31
N ASP A 303 9.18 -10.70 0.36
CA ASP A 303 9.20 -11.09 -1.06
C ASP A 303 9.81 -12.49 -1.25
N GLU A 304 9.19 -13.27 -2.14
CA GLU A 304 9.59 -14.67 -2.33
C GLU A 304 11.03 -14.78 -2.86
N SER A 305 11.44 -13.91 -3.77
CA SER A 305 12.81 -13.94 -4.32
C SER A 305 13.85 -13.57 -3.26
N VAL A 306 13.53 -12.64 -2.36
CA VAL A 306 14.40 -12.25 -1.25
C VAL A 306 14.49 -13.37 -0.22
N SER A 307 13.36 -13.94 0.18
CA SER A 307 13.34 -15.02 1.16
C SER A 307 14.06 -16.29 0.67
N GLN A 308 13.93 -16.66 -0.61
CA GLN A 308 14.62 -17.78 -1.21
C GLN A 308 16.14 -17.62 -1.22
N MET A 309 16.65 -16.39 -1.33
CA MET A 309 18.08 -16.09 -1.25
C MET A 309 18.57 -15.99 0.19
N LEU A 310 17.86 -15.22 1.03
CA LEU A 310 18.32 -14.82 2.35
C LEU A 310 18.15 -15.93 3.41
N TYR A 311 17.02 -16.64 3.40
CA TYR A 311 16.66 -17.55 4.49
C TYR A 311 17.56 -18.80 4.57
N PRO A 312 17.96 -19.45 3.47
CA PRO A 312 18.89 -20.57 3.55
C PRO A 312 20.20 -20.22 4.24
N ASP A 313 20.78 -19.05 3.92
CA ASP A 313 22.05 -18.62 4.49
C ASP A 313 21.93 -18.34 5.98
N ILE A 314 20.85 -17.65 6.42
CA ILE A 314 20.61 -17.41 7.84
C ILE A 314 20.34 -18.73 8.56
N LYS A 315 19.51 -19.63 8.02
CA LYS A 315 19.20 -20.93 8.61
C LYS A 315 20.47 -21.77 8.84
N ASN A 316 21.37 -21.81 7.87
CA ASN A 316 22.65 -22.51 8.00
C ASN A 316 23.50 -21.95 9.15
N LYS A 317 23.42 -20.64 9.42
CA LYS A 317 24.19 -20.00 10.49
C LYS A 317 23.61 -20.22 11.89
N ILE A 318 22.31 -20.48 11.98
CA ILE A 318 21.62 -20.71 13.26
C ILE A 318 21.30 -22.18 13.52
N GLU A 319 21.70 -23.09 12.61
CA GLU A 319 21.44 -24.51 12.72
C GLU A 319 22.09 -25.09 14.00
N GLY A 320 21.32 -25.88 14.75
CA GLY A 320 21.76 -26.51 16.00
C GLY A 320 21.84 -25.58 17.21
N LEU A 321 21.51 -24.28 17.05
CA LEU A 321 21.42 -23.34 18.16
C LEU A 321 20.08 -23.45 18.88
N SER A 322 20.07 -23.13 20.19
CA SER A 322 18.79 -22.91 20.90
C SER A 322 18.11 -21.63 20.39
N ASP A 323 16.78 -21.50 20.57
CA ASP A 323 16.01 -20.32 20.14
C ASP A 323 16.66 -19.00 20.63
N VAL A 324 17.09 -18.96 21.89
CA VAL A 324 17.74 -17.76 22.47
C VAL A 324 19.05 -17.45 21.77
N GLN A 325 19.85 -18.46 21.44
CA GLN A 325 21.13 -18.27 20.72
C GLN A 325 20.86 -17.83 19.27
N ALA A 326 19.91 -18.46 18.58
CA ALA A 326 19.52 -18.12 17.23
C ALA A 326 18.98 -16.67 17.14
N VAL A 327 18.07 -16.30 18.05
CA VAL A 327 17.54 -14.92 18.17
C VAL A 327 18.66 -13.91 18.38
N ASN A 328 19.60 -14.20 19.32
CA ASN A 328 20.74 -13.29 19.57
C ASN A 328 21.66 -13.16 18.36
N GLN A 329 21.85 -14.21 17.59
CA GLN A 329 22.69 -14.16 16.39
C GLN A 329 22.03 -13.34 15.28
N ILE A 330 20.72 -13.54 15.05
CA ILE A 330 19.93 -12.72 14.12
C ILE A 330 19.92 -11.25 14.58
N LEU A 331 19.68 -10.98 15.87
CA LEU A 331 19.67 -9.64 16.43
C LEU A 331 21.01 -8.93 16.22
N ASN A 332 22.11 -9.62 16.53
CA ASN A 332 23.44 -9.05 16.33
C ASN A 332 23.70 -8.73 14.85
N TRP A 333 23.31 -9.62 13.94
CA TRP A 333 23.44 -9.37 12.51
C TRP A 333 22.63 -8.13 12.10
N VAL A 334 21.35 -8.02 12.49
CA VAL A 334 20.51 -6.88 12.16
C VAL A 334 21.07 -5.58 12.77
N GLN A 335 21.62 -5.62 13.97
CA GLN A 335 22.20 -4.43 14.61
C GLN A 335 23.52 -3.97 14.01
N THR A 336 24.34 -4.89 13.49
CA THR A 336 25.73 -4.57 13.13
C THR A 336 26.03 -4.62 11.64
N ALA A 337 25.22 -5.29 10.84
CA ALA A 337 25.42 -5.40 9.39
C ALA A 337 24.90 -4.17 8.60
N PHE A 338 24.15 -3.30 9.26
CA PHE A 338 23.56 -2.11 8.65
C PHE A 338 24.10 -0.84 9.28
N GLN A 339 24.34 0.18 8.47
CA GLN A 339 24.75 1.49 8.96
C GLN A 339 23.53 2.21 9.56
N TYR A 340 23.68 2.72 10.79
CA TYR A 340 22.64 3.48 11.45
C TYR A 340 22.73 4.96 11.06
N GLU A 341 21.61 5.54 10.63
CA GLU A 341 21.46 6.98 10.45
C GLU A 341 19.99 7.37 10.65
N TYR A 342 19.77 8.57 11.11
CA TYR A 342 18.43 9.10 11.34
C TYR A 342 17.75 9.49 10.05
N ASP A 343 16.46 9.25 9.97
CA ASP A 343 15.60 9.56 8.84
C ASP A 343 15.61 11.03 8.43
N ASP A 344 15.59 11.94 9.40
CA ASP A 344 15.67 13.38 9.14
C ASP A 344 16.90 13.79 8.33
N LYS A 345 18.02 13.09 8.49
CA LYS A 345 19.25 13.36 7.73
C LYS A 345 19.22 12.77 6.33
N VAL A 346 18.61 11.60 6.19
CA VAL A 346 18.60 10.85 4.91
C VAL A 346 17.41 11.27 4.05
N TRP A 347 16.23 11.38 4.64
CA TRP A 347 14.96 11.59 3.96
C TRP A 347 14.35 12.97 4.20
N GLY A 348 14.78 13.68 5.24
CA GLY A 348 14.20 14.96 5.66
C GLY A 348 12.86 14.82 6.38
N HIS A 349 12.43 13.62 6.68
CA HIS A 349 11.21 13.28 7.42
C HIS A 349 11.27 11.82 7.89
N ASP A 350 10.47 11.49 8.91
CA ASP A 350 10.27 10.13 9.41
C ASP A 350 9.72 9.20 8.31
N ARG A 351 10.36 8.02 8.15
CA ARG A 351 10.03 7.04 7.11
C ARG A 351 10.38 5.62 7.52
N ALA A 352 9.46 4.91 8.13
CA ALA A 352 9.65 3.50 8.40
C ALA A 352 9.75 2.67 7.10
N PHE A 353 10.57 1.62 7.13
CA PHE A 353 10.84 0.73 6.01
C PHE A 353 10.09 -0.60 6.12
N PHE A 354 9.68 -1.11 4.97
CA PHE A 354 9.43 -2.54 4.85
C PHE A 354 10.75 -3.33 4.95
N ALA A 355 10.69 -4.61 5.30
CA ALA A 355 11.90 -5.41 5.52
C ALA A 355 12.87 -5.40 4.33
N GLU A 356 12.37 -5.42 3.10
CA GLU A 356 13.18 -5.35 1.88
C GLU A 356 13.83 -3.99 1.66
N GLU A 357 13.22 -2.91 2.14
CA GLU A 357 13.82 -1.57 2.07
C GLU A 357 15.03 -1.47 3.00
N THR A 358 14.97 -2.04 4.21
CA THR A 358 16.12 -2.15 5.12
C THR A 358 17.27 -2.94 4.48
N LEU A 359 16.94 -4.00 3.74
CA LEU A 359 17.95 -4.76 2.99
C LEU A 359 18.55 -3.96 1.81
N TYR A 360 17.81 -3.02 1.25
CA TYR A 360 18.18 -2.27 0.06
C TYR A 360 18.92 -0.97 0.36
N TYR A 361 18.36 -0.11 1.24
CA TYR A 361 18.93 1.20 1.50
C TYR A 361 20.21 1.12 2.33
N PRO A 362 21.17 2.05 2.13
CA PRO A 362 22.44 2.01 2.84
C PRO A 362 22.31 2.29 4.33
N TYR A 363 21.29 3.04 4.72
CA TYR A 363 21.04 3.48 6.09
C TYR A 363 19.68 3.00 6.56
N CYS A 364 19.57 2.75 7.85
CA CYS A 364 18.31 2.43 8.52
C CYS A 364 18.43 2.86 10.01
N ASP A 365 17.28 3.02 10.65
CA ASP A 365 17.25 3.37 12.07
C ASP A 365 16.62 2.28 12.96
N CYS A 366 16.00 2.62 14.08
CA CYS A 366 15.57 1.63 15.07
C CYS A 366 14.36 0.83 14.62
N GLU A 367 13.34 1.49 14.09
CA GLU A 367 12.11 0.81 13.65
C GLU A 367 12.33 -0.06 12.43
N ASP A 368 13.16 0.37 11.49
CA ASP A 368 13.54 -0.42 10.31
C ASP A 368 14.17 -1.75 10.71
N ARG A 369 15.10 -1.67 11.66
CA ARG A 369 15.77 -2.84 12.23
C ARG A 369 14.81 -3.74 12.99
N ALA A 370 13.90 -3.13 13.78
CA ALA A 370 12.91 -3.88 14.55
C ALA A 370 11.91 -4.60 13.62
N ILE A 371 11.50 -3.96 12.52
CA ILE A 371 10.62 -4.54 11.50
C ILE A 371 11.31 -5.73 10.81
N LEU A 372 12.54 -5.53 10.31
CA LEU A 372 13.32 -6.61 9.67
C LEU A 372 13.57 -7.77 10.65
N PHE A 373 14.02 -7.48 11.86
CA PHE A 373 14.25 -8.48 12.89
C PHE A 373 12.99 -9.29 13.21
N THR A 374 11.86 -8.61 13.40
CA THR A 374 10.57 -9.26 13.64
C THR A 374 10.19 -10.20 12.51
N ARG A 375 10.39 -9.78 11.26
CA ARG A 375 10.09 -10.61 10.09
C ARG A 375 10.97 -11.86 10.05
N LEU A 376 12.27 -11.72 10.25
CA LEU A 376 13.22 -12.83 10.26
C LEU A 376 12.94 -13.85 11.39
N VAL A 377 12.70 -13.37 12.61
CA VAL A 377 12.44 -14.25 13.75
C VAL A 377 11.12 -15.03 13.58
N ARG A 378 10.08 -14.38 13.06
CA ARG A 378 8.81 -15.05 12.76
C ARG A 378 8.96 -16.12 11.69
N ASP A 379 9.64 -15.78 10.58
CA ASP A 379 9.72 -16.68 9.42
C ASP A 379 10.72 -17.82 9.60
N LEU A 380 11.81 -17.58 10.31
CA LEU A 380 12.89 -18.56 10.48
C LEU A 380 12.72 -19.45 11.70
N LEU A 381 12.19 -18.90 12.81
CA LEU A 381 12.08 -19.58 14.09
C LEU A 381 10.63 -19.87 14.53
N GLY A 382 9.62 -19.31 13.82
CA GLY A 382 8.21 -19.44 14.18
C GLY A 382 7.84 -18.79 15.52
N LEU A 383 8.67 -17.91 16.04
CA LEU A 383 8.45 -17.26 17.33
C LEU A 383 7.50 -16.05 17.19
N LYS A 384 6.72 -15.81 18.25
CA LYS A 384 5.88 -14.61 18.33
C LYS A 384 6.72 -13.42 18.76
N CYS A 385 6.60 -12.31 18.04
CA CYS A 385 7.26 -11.05 18.36
C CYS A 385 6.22 -9.98 18.65
N ILE A 386 6.53 -9.07 19.57
CA ILE A 386 5.83 -7.83 19.82
C ILE A 386 6.82 -6.68 19.64
N LEU A 387 6.35 -5.59 19.03
CA LEU A 387 7.11 -4.35 18.98
C LEU A 387 6.81 -3.54 20.24
N VAL A 388 7.84 -3.04 20.90
CA VAL A 388 7.71 -2.25 22.14
C VAL A 388 8.23 -0.85 21.88
N TYR A 389 7.33 0.12 21.93
CA TYR A 389 7.67 1.53 21.76
C TYR A 389 8.12 2.14 23.09
N TYR A 390 9.28 2.77 23.07
CA TYR A 390 9.75 3.71 24.08
C TYR A 390 9.73 5.11 23.48
N PRO A 391 9.50 6.18 24.25
CA PRO A 391 9.56 7.53 23.69
C PRO A 391 10.84 7.75 22.88
N GLY A 392 10.67 7.97 21.55
CA GLY A 392 11.77 8.15 20.60
C GLY A 392 12.54 6.88 20.20
N HIS A 393 12.04 5.68 20.51
CA HIS A 393 12.76 4.44 20.17
C HIS A 393 11.82 3.22 20.10
N LEU A 394 12.02 2.37 19.10
CA LEU A 394 11.30 1.10 18.91
C LEU A 394 12.22 -0.10 19.15
#